data_a176381640764fb9d7f8205cbf3f30fa
#
_entry.id   a176381640764fb9d7f8205cbf3f30fa
#
_cell.length_a   1.000
_cell.length_b   1.000
_cell.length_c   1.000
_cell.angle_alpha   90.00
_cell.angle_beta   90.00
_cell.angle_gamma   90.00
#
_symmetry.space_group_name_H-M   'P 1'
#
loop_
_entity.id
_entity.type
_entity.pdbx_description
1 polymer ?
#
loop_
_entity_poly.entity_id
_entity_poly.type
_entity_poly.pdbx_seq_one_letter_code
_entity_poly.pdbx_strand_id
1 'polypeptide(L)'
;IGLNYISFNKALAISEGAGSTPIYPTRFTISTEDYALSRRLYLYTPTAASQVAKDFAQFAISDEGQHLVEQTGLISQNIRVEQVYPISNAPQSYNSYASQGQRLSLNFRFSYGDNELDNKGKRDLQRLVRFMEQNSGRRLVLMGFSDAVGAVAKNAELALKRAKAVERELTARGIAVMAVESYGEMLPVANNDTESGRERNRRVEVWVI
;
A
#
# COMPACT_ATOMS: atom_id res chain seq x y z
N ILE A 1 -11.65 17.89 -8.81
CA ILE A 1 -10.40 18.30 -9.49
C ILE A 1 -9.34 17.26 -9.12
N GLY A 2 -8.63 16.71 -10.10
CA GLY A 2 -7.54 15.78 -9.83
C GLY A 2 -6.35 16.47 -9.16
N LEU A 3 -5.57 15.71 -8.39
CA LEU A 3 -4.40 16.22 -7.64
C LEU A 3 -3.47 17.05 -8.54
N ASN A 4 -3.30 16.65 -9.79
CA ASN A 4 -2.45 17.32 -10.78
C ASN A 4 -2.90 18.75 -11.13
N TYR A 5 -4.15 19.10 -10.85
CA TYR A 5 -4.72 20.41 -11.16
C TYR A 5 -4.84 21.31 -9.92
N ILE A 6 -4.26 20.90 -8.78
CA ILE A 6 -4.22 21.71 -7.55
C ILE A 6 -2.96 22.60 -7.59
N SER A 7 -2.96 23.63 -8.41
CA SER A 7 -1.82 24.57 -8.51
C SER A 7 -1.99 25.80 -7.61
N PHE A 8 -3.22 26.30 -7.48
CA PHE A 8 -3.52 27.55 -6.75
C PHE A 8 -4.60 27.39 -5.67
N ASN A 9 -5.10 26.17 -5.48
CA ASN A 9 -6.16 25.88 -4.50
C ASN A 9 -5.58 25.12 -3.31
N LYS A 10 -6.12 25.38 -2.12
CA LYS A 10 -5.81 24.62 -0.93
C LYS A 10 -6.54 23.28 -0.99
N ALA A 11 -5.79 22.17 -0.96
CA ALA A 11 -6.36 20.87 -0.77
C ALA A 11 -6.84 20.69 0.67
N LEU A 12 -7.92 19.94 0.87
CA LEU A 12 -8.43 19.59 2.18
C LEU A 12 -8.23 18.09 2.43
N ALA A 13 -7.91 17.73 3.67
CA ALA A 13 -7.95 16.35 4.12
C ALA A 13 -9.41 15.90 4.17
N ILE A 14 -9.66 14.64 3.81
CA ILE A 14 -10.99 14.04 3.81
C ILE A 14 -11.04 12.93 4.85
N SER A 15 -12.09 12.96 5.67
CA SER A 15 -12.50 11.87 6.55
C SER A 15 -13.74 11.20 5.96
N GLU A 16 -13.82 9.88 6.07
CA GLU A 16 -14.98 9.10 5.60
C GLU A 16 -16.12 9.02 6.63
N GLY A 17 -15.97 9.69 7.76
CA GLY A 17 -17.00 9.74 8.80
C GLY A 17 -16.43 10.05 10.18
N ALA A 18 -17.31 10.12 11.16
CA ALA A 18 -16.93 10.34 12.55
C ALA A 18 -15.95 9.23 13.03
N GLY A 19 -14.86 9.62 13.68
CA GLY A 19 -13.86 8.68 14.19
C GLY A 19 -12.79 8.24 13.19
N SER A 20 -12.90 8.59 11.89
CA SER A 20 -11.84 8.35 10.92
C SER A 20 -10.87 9.54 10.87
N THR A 21 -9.58 9.26 10.85
CA THR A 21 -8.56 10.30 10.69
C THR A 21 -8.66 10.93 9.30
N PRO A 22 -8.76 12.28 9.19
CA PRO A 22 -8.73 12.94 7.89
C PRO A 22 -7.39 12.70 7.18
N ILE A 23 -7.44 12.22 5.94
CA ILE A 23 -6.26 11.93 5.11
C ILE A 23 -6.11 13.03 4.06
N TYR A 24 -4.91 13.59 3.98
CA TYR A 24 -4.57 14.61 3.01
C TYR A 24 -4.18 13.98 1.66
N PRO A 25 -4.59 14.56 0.50
CA PRO A 25 -4.26 14.04 -0.82
C PRO A 25 -2.79 14.33 -1.18
N THR A 26 -1.91 13.45 -0.81
CA THR A 26 -0.51 13.46 -1.25
C THR A 26 -0.28 12.39 -2.31
N ARG A 27 0.83 12.46 -3.05
CA ARG A 27 1.23 11.37 -3.95
C ARG A 27 1.34 10.05 -3.20
N PHE A 28 1.84 10.08 -1.97
CA PHE A 28 1.99 8.91 -1.12
C PHE A 28 0.62 8.31 -0.73
N THR A 29 -0.28 9.09 -0.14
CA THR A 29 -1.59 8.60 0.33
C THR A 29 -2.50 8.13 -0.81
N ILE A 30 -2.28 8.63 -2.04
CA ILE A 30 -2.97 8.15 -3.23
C ILE A 30 -2.32 6.85 -3.73
N SER A 31 -0.98 6.73 -3.74
CA SER A 31 -0.28 5.49 -4.13
C SER A 31 -0.61 4.32 -3.20
N THR A 32 -0.69 4.57 -1.90
CA THR A 32 -1.09 3.57 -0.90
C THR A 32 -2.59 3.29 -0.91
N GLU A 33 -3.39 4.09 -1.66
CA GLU A 33 -4.86 4.04 -1.70
C GLU A 33 -5.50 4.28 -0.31
N ASP A 34 -4.80 4.96 0.57
CA ASP A 34 -5.34 5.37 1.87
C ASP A 34 -6.27 6.56 1.70
N TYR A 35 -6.04 7.44 0.70
CA TYR A 35 -6.94 8.55 0.39
C TYR A 35 -8.24 8.08 -0.26
N ALA A 36 -9.38 8.44 0.32
CA ALA A 36 -10.70 7.90 -0.03
C ALA A 36 -11.11 8.13 -1.49
N LEU A 37 -10.70 9.24 -2.12
CA LEU A 37 -11.06 9.57 -3.50
C LEU A 37 -10.01 9.11 -4.52
N SER A 38 -9.10 8.23 -4.14
CA SER A 38 -8.16 7.61 -5.09
C SER A 38 -8.90 6.64 -6.01
N ARG A 39 -8.44 6.56 -7.25
CA ARG A 39 -8.94 5.57 -8.21
C ARG A 39 -7.81 5.04 -9.08
N ARG A 40 -7.88 3.75 -9.42
CA ARG A 40 -6.96 3.12 -10.36
C ARG A 40 -7.38 3.42 -11.79
N LEU A 41 -6.40 3.54 -12.68
CA LEU A 41 -6.60 3.47 -14.12
C LEU A 41 -6.23 2.07 -14.60
N TYR A 42 -7.00 1.53 -15.55
CA TYR A 42 -6.81 0.18 -16.07
C TYR A 42 -6.63 0.22 -17.59
N LEU A 43 -5.74 -0.64 -18.08
CA LEU A 43 -5.65 -1.00 -19.49
C LEU A 43 -6.28 -2.38 -19.67
N TYR A 44 -7.21 -2.48 -20.58
CA TYR A 44 -7.87 -3.75 -20.93
C TYR A 44 -7.41 -4.19 -22.32
N THR A 45 -6.90 -5.41 -22.40
CA THR A 45 -6.55 -6.04 -23.67
C THR A 45 -7.36 -7.33 -23.82
N PRO A 46 -7.94 -7.62 -25.01
CA PRO A 46 -8.62 -8.91 -25.23
C PRO A 46 -7.60 -10.05 -25.19
N THR A 47 -8.06 -11.26 -24.90
CA THR A 47 -7.20 -12.46 -24.84
C THR A 47 -6.45 -12.68 -26.16
N ALA A 48 -7.10 -12.38 -27.31
CA ALA A 48 -6.53 -12.46 -28.66
C ALA A 48 -5.91 -11.13 -29.13
N ALA A 49 -5.46 -10.27 -28.21
CA ALA A 49 -4.80 -9.02 -28.60
C ALA A 49 -3.55 -9.28 -29.44
N SER A 50 -3.26 -8.36 -30.37
CA SER A 50 -2.02 -8.37 -31.13
C SER A 50 -0.79 -8.27 -30.22
N GLN A 51 0.38 -8.71 -30.69
CA GLN A 51 1.61 -8.61 -29.91
C GLN A 51 1.91 -7.16 -29.53
N VAL A 52 1.74 -6.21 -30.47
CA VAL A 52 1.94 -4.78 -30.23
C VAL A 52 1.06 -4.26 -29.08
N ALA A 53 -0.21 -4.67 -29.01
CA ALA A 53 -1.08 -4.26 -27.91
C ALA A 53 -0.64 -4.85 -26.53
N LYS A 54 -0.14 -6.08 -26.55
CA LYS A 54 0.43 -6.72 -25.35
C LYS A 54 1.72 -6.02 -24.91
N ASP A 55 2.60 -5.70 -25.85
CA ASP A 55 3.87 -5.01 -25.58
C ASP A 55 3.61 -3.60 -25.05
N PHE A 56 2.62 -2.89 -25.61
CA PHE A 56 2.22 -1.58 -25.08
C PHE A 56 1.69 -1.69 -23.64
N ALA A 57 0.82 -2.65 -23.37
CA ALA A 57 0.31 -2.86 -22.00
C ALA A 57 1.44 -3.22 -21.02
N GLN A 58 2.39 -4.04 -21.46
CA GLN A 58 3.57 -4.39 -20.65
C GLN A 58 4.48 -3.18 -20.42
N PHE A 59 4.70 -2.36 -21.46
CA PHE A 59 5.46 -1.11 -21.35
C PHE A 59 4.78 -0.14 -20.38
N ALA A 60 3.46 0.04 -20.47
CA ALA A 60 2.73 0.97 -19.62
C ALA A 60 2.87 0.65 -18.10
N ILE A 61 3.09 -0.62 -17.75
CA ILE A 61 3.30 -1.05 -16.35
C ILE A 61 4.78 -1.22 -15.99
N SER A 62 5.71 -1.02 -16.93
CA SER A 62 7.15 -1.04 -16.66
C SER A 62 7.59 0.20 -15.89
N ASP A 63 8.78 0.16 -15.29
CA ASP A 63 9.35 1.30 -14.55
C ASP A 63 9.50 2.54 -15.45
N GLU A 64 9.89 2.35 -16.72
CA GLU A 64 10.00 3.42 -17.72
C GLU A 64 8.63 4.01 -18.09
N GLY A 65 7.65 3.16 -18.41
CA GLY A 65 6.27 3.59 -18.68
C GLY A 65 5.65 4.31 -17.48
N GLN A 66 5.93 3.85 -16.26
CA GLN A 66 5.47 4.49 -15.04
C GLN A 66 6.16 5.84 -14.77
N HIS A 67 7.38 6.03 -15.24
CA HIS A 67 8.03 7.34 -15.22
C HIS A 67 7.32 8.34 -16.15
N LEU A 68 6.93 7.91 -17.36
CA LEU A 68 6.11 8.73 -18.25
C LEU A 68 4.72 9.06 -17.66
N VAL A 69 4.08 8.09 -17.01
CA VAL A 69 2.82 8.30 -16.27
C VAL A 69 2.99 9.44 -15.26
N GLU A 70 4.09 9.47 -14.54
CA GLU A 70 4.37 10.52 -13.56
C GLU A 70 4.58 11.90 -14.22
N GLN A 71 5.24 11.95 -15.38
CA GLN A 71 5.43 13.20 -16.11
C GLN A 71 4.10 13.81 -16.60
N THR A 72 3.06 13.00 -16.82
CA THR A 72 1.71 13.49 -17.12
C THR A 72 0.94 14.01 -15.92
N GLY A 73 1.55 13.94 -14.72
CA GLY A 73 0.95 14.34 -13.45
C GLY A 73 0.05 13.31 -12.81
N LEU A 74 -0.07 12.12 -13.37
CA LEU A 74 -0.70 10.98 -12.72
C LEU A 74 0.21 10.39 -11.64
N ILE A 75 -0.36 9.57 -10.79
CA ILE A 75 0.42 8.89 -9.74
C ILE A 75 0.95 7.57 -10.30
N SER A 76 2.28 7.47 -10.39
CA SER A 76 2.93 6.24 -10.86
C SER A 76 2.88 5.14 -9.79
N GLN A 77 3.03 3.91 -10.24
CA GLN A 77 3.14 2.74 -9.36
C GLN A 77 4.60 2.45 -8.93
N ASN A 78 5.56 3.30 -9.34
CA ASN A 78 6.95 3.18 -8.89
C ASN A 78 7.01 3.45 -7.38
N ILE A 79 7.76 2.60 -6.69
CA ILE A 79 7.87 2.68 -5.24
C ILE A 79 8.59 3.95 -4.83
N ARG A 80 7.96 4.73 -3.96
CA ARG A 80 8.53 5.89 -3.28
C ARG A 80 8.75 5.57 -1.82
N VAL A 81 9.73 6.24 -1.24
CA VAL A 81 10.06 6.15 0.16
C VAL A 81 9.60 7.44 0.83
N GLU A 82 8.82 7.32 1.90
CA GLU A 82 8.26 8.46 2.62
C GLU A 82 8.60 8.37 4.11
N GLN A 83 9.00 9.49 4.68
CA GLN A 83 9.15 9.60 6.11
C GLN A 83 7.77 9.77 6.75
N VAL A 84 7.40 8.82 7.60
CA VAL A 84 6.17 8.92 8.41
C VAL A 84 6.56 9.31 9.83
N TYR A 85 5.87 10.28 10.38
CA TYR A 85 6.14 10.73 11.74
C TYR A 85 5.36 9.89 12.77
N PRO A 86 5.91 9.74 13.99
CA PRO A 86 5.20 9.09 15.08
C PRO A 86 3.81 9.69 15.33
N ILE A 87 2.85 8.81 15.64
CA ILE A 87 1.45 9.16 15.88
C ILE A 87 1.17 9.01 17.39
N SER A 88 0.59 10.02 18.01
CA SER A 88 0.40 10.07 19.49
C SER A 88 -0.37 8.87 20.06
N ASN A 89 -1.32 8.33 19.31
CA ASN A 89 -2.16 7.20 19.75
C ASN A 89 -1.72 5.84 19.17
N ALA A 90 -0.56 5.78 18.50
CA ALA A 90 -0.03 4.54 17.97
C ALA A 90 0.71 3.73 19.03
N PRO A 91 0.76 2.38 18.91
CA PRO A 91 1.61 1.55 19.73
C PRO A 91 3.08 2.00 19.71
N GLN A 92 3.77 1.84 20.83
CA GLN A 92 5.17 2.24 20.96
C GLN A 92 6.06 1.55 19.89
N SER A 93 5.81 0.27 19.60
CA SER A 93 6.55 -0.47 18.58
C SER A 93 6.36 0.16 17.18
N TYR A 94 5.13 0.56 16.81
CA TYR A 94 4.87 1.27 15.55
C TYR A 94 5.66 2.59 15.48
N ASN A 95 5.59 3.40 16.53
CA ASN A 95 6.30 4.67 16.59
C ASN A 95 7.83 4.50 16.61
N SER A 96 8.35 3.41 17.19
CA SER A 96 9.77 3.08 17.11
C SER A 96 10.21 2.85 15.67
N TYR A 97 9.44 2.07 14.90
CA TYR A 97 9.73 1.87 13.47
C TYR A 97 9.55 3.17 12.65
N ALA A 98 8.52 3.96 12.94
CA ALA A 98 8.29 5.24 12.26
C ALA A 98 9.44 6.24 12.50
N SER A 99 10.09 6.18 13.66
CA SER A 99 11.24 7.04 13.98
C SER A 99 12.54 6.60 13.31
N GLN A 100 12.71 5.31 13.03
CA GLN A 100 13.96 4.72 12.53
C GLN A 100 13.91 4.38 11.05
N GLY A 101 12.72 4.22 10.49
CA GLY A 101 12.48 3.73 9.16
C GLY A 101 11.68 4.70 8.29
N GLN A 102 11.44 4.26 7.09
CA GLN A 102 10.64 4.95 6.09
C GLN A 102 9.59 4.00 5.52
N ARG A 103 8.38 4.48 5.29
CA ARG A 103 7.31 3.68 4.68
C ARG A 103 7.40 3.72 3.16
N LEU A 104 7.17 2.58 2.51
CA LEU A 104 7.08 2.50 1.07
C LEU A 104 5.66 2.83 0.58
N SER A 105 5.57 3.43 -0.61
CA SER A 105 4.30 3.90 -1.20
C SER A 105 3.46 2.76 -1.80
N LEU A 106 3.42 1.62 -1.13
CA LEU A 106 2.59 0.48 -1.48
C LEU A 106 1.96 -0.17 -0.24
N ASN A 107 0.77 -0.73 -0.41
CA ASN A 107 0.12 -1.58 0.57
C ASN A 107 -0.33 -2.87 -0.11
N PHE A 108 -0.09 -4.01 0.52
CA PHE A 108 -0.78 -5.24 0.15
C PHE A 108 -2.16 -5.24 0.78
N ARG A 109 -3.19 -5.45 -0.02
CA ARG A 109 -4.58 -5.49 0.44
C ARG A 109 -5.16 -6.88 0.28
N PHE A 110 -6.16 -7.18 1.12
CA PHE A 110 -6.72 -8.52 1.24
C PHE A 110 -8.25 -8.46 1.26
N SER A 111 -8.87 -9.44 0.64
CA SER A 111 -10.29 -9.68 0.74
C SER A 111 -10.70 -10.10 2.15
N TYR A 112 -11.99 -10.02 2.44
CA TYR A 112 -12.52 -10.45 3.74
C TYR A 112 -12.19 -11.92 4.00
N GLY A 113 -11.63 -12.21 5.16
CA GLY A 113 -11.24 -13.57 5.56
C GLY A 113 -10.06 -14.18 4.82
N ASP A 114 -9.54 -13.50 3.78
CA ASP A 114 -8.47 -14.01 2.93
C ASP A 114 -7.09 -13.52 3.38
N ASN A 115 -6.06 -14.29 3.03
CA ASN A 115 -4.64 -13.99 3.22
C ASN A 115 -3.81 -14.27 1.96
N GLU A 116 -4.46 -14.47 0.80
CA GLU A 116 -3.79 -14.61 -0.48
C GLU A 116 -3.67 -13.26 -1.20
N LEU A 117 -2.58 -13.10 -1.95
CA LEU A 117 -2.35 -11.91 -2.77
C LEU A 117 -3.12 -12.01 -4.09
N ASP A 118 -3.89 -10.99 -4.38
CA ASP A 118 -4.54 -10.81 -5.68
C ASP A 118 -3.50 -10.49 -6.79
N ASN A 119 -3.96 -10.30 -8.02
CA ASN A 119 -3.10 -9.99 -9.15
C ASN A 119 -2.35 -8.67 -8.99
N LYS A 120 -2.93 -7.67 -8.29
CA LYS A 120 -2.24 -6.42 -7.97
C LYS A 120 -1.14 -6.67 -6.94
N GLY A 121 -1.45 -7.37 -5.86
CA GLY A 121 -0.48 -7.73 -4.83
C GLY A 121 0.71 -8.51 -5.39
N LYS A 122 0.47 -9.43 -6.33
CA LYS A 122 1.55 -10.16 -7.01
C LYS A 122 2.45 -9.23 -7.84
N ARG A 123 1.89 -8.23 -8.52
CA ARG A 123 2.70 -7.22 -9.25
C ARG A 123 3.44 -6.29 -8.29
N ASP A 124 2.79 -5.86 -7.22
CA ASP A 124 3.43 -5.03 -6.20
C ASP A 124 4.58 -5.77 -5.52
N LEU A 125 4.41 -7.08 -5.30
CA LEU A 125 5.48 -7.94 -4.80
C LEU A 125 6.70 -7.96 -5.75
N GLN A 126 6.49 -8.07 -7.06
CA GLN A 126 7.58 -8.02 -8.06
C GLN A 126 8.30 -6.66 -8.05
N ARG A 127 7.55 -5.55 -7.87
CA ARG A 127 8.14 -4.21 -7.74
C ARG A 127 8.95 -4.09 -6.45
N LEU A 128 8.43 -4.63 -5.36
CA LEU A 128 9.14 -4.62 -4.08
C LEU A 128 10.43 -5.42 -4.14
N VAL A 129 10.44 -6.58 -4.79
CA VAL A 129 11.66 -7.37 -5.00
C VAL A 129 12.70 -6.55 -5.76
N ARG A 130 12.34 -5.96 -6.91
CA ARG A 130 13.28 -5.10 -7.67
C ARG A 130 13.77 -3.90 -6.86
N PHE A 131 12.87 -3.26 -6.09
CA PHE A 131 13.26 -2.17 -5.20
C PHE A 131 14.31 -2.61 -4.18
N MET A 132 14.14 -3.78 -3.56
CA MET A 132 15.08 -4.30 -2.57
C MET A 132 16.42 -4.74 -3.20
N GLU A 133 16.41 -5.30 -4.41
CA GLU A 133 17.63 -5.62 -5.16
C GLU A 133 18.48 -4.35 -5.43
N GLN A 134 17.81 -3.23 -5.75
CA GLN A 134 18.45 -1.92 -5.95
C GLN A 134 18.86 -1.22 -4.65
N ASN A 135 18.32 -1.67 -3.50
CA ASN A 135 18.54 -1.09 -2.18
C ASN A 135 18.98 -2.15 -1.16
N SER A 136 19.97 -2.96 -1.51
CA SER A 136 20.41 -4.14 -0.75
C SER A 136 20.91 -3.86 0.68
N GLY A 137 21.25 -2.61 1.00
CA GLY A 137 21.62 -2.19 2.36
C GLY A 137 20.43 -1.97 3.30
N ARG A 138 19.20 -1.96 2.79
CA ARG A 138 17.98 -1.75 3.57
C ARG A 138 17.37 -3.06 4.03
N ARG A 139 16.64 -3.01 5.14
CA ARG A 139 15.95 -4.17 5.71
C ARG A 139 14.45 -3.91 5.76
N LEU A 140 13.65 -4.92 5.43
CA LEU A 140 12.18 -4.82 5.39
C LEU A 140 11.55 -5.09 6.76
N VAL A 141 10.54 -4.30 7.07
CA VAL A 141 9.58 -4.56 8.15
C VAL A 141 8.18 -4.59 7.54
N LEU A 142 7.41 -5.61 7.85
CA LEU A 142 6.03 -5.78 7.42
C LEU A 142 5.09 -5.57 8.61
N MET A 143 4.09 -4.71 8.44
CA MET A 143 3.12 -4.39 9.48
C MET A 143 1.72 -4.73 9.00
N GLY A 144 1.09 -5.73 9.62
CA GLY A 144 -0.25 -6.20 9.28
C GLY A 144 -1.34 -5.48 10.06
N PHE A 145 -2.44 -5.19 9.36
CA PHE A 145 -3.66 -4.57 9.90
C PHE A 145 -4.91 -5.32 9.43
N SER A 146 -5.97 -5.22 10.21
CA SER A 146 -7.30 -5.75 9.91
C SER A 146 -8.35 -4.64 9.91
N ASP A 147 -9.56 -4.95 9.46
CA ASP A 147 -10.75 -4.20 9.80
C ASP A 147 -11.19 -4.51 11.26
N ALA A 148 -12.19 -3.80 11.75
CA ALA A 148 -12.71 -3.94 13.11
C ALA A 148 -13.91 -4.92 13.22
N VAL A 149 -14.09 -5.83 12.25
CA VAL A 149 -15.16 -6.82 12.31
C VAL A 149 -14.68 -8.06 13.08
N GLY A 150 -15.40 -8.40 14.15
CA GLY A 150 -15.11 -9.60 14.94
C GLY A 150 -14.33 -9.33 16.24
N ALA A 151 -13.70 -10.34 16.77
CA ALA A 151 -12.98 -10.24 18.05
C ALA A 151 -11.56 -9.69 17.83
N VAL A 152 -11.13 -8.76 18.67
CA VAL A 152 -9.80 -8.10 18.62
C VAL A 152 -8.65 -9.10 18.50
N ALA A 153 -8.67 -10.19 19.28
CA ALA A 153 -7.63 -11.22 19.21
C ALA A 153 -7.58 -11.94 17.86
N LYS A 154 -8.74 -12.22 17.25
CA LYS A 154 -8.83 -12.82 15.90
C LYS A 154 -8.35 -11.84 14.82
N ASN A 155 -8.65 -10.56 14.98
CA ASN A 155 -8.21 -9.50 14.08
C ASN A 155 -6.68 -9.36 14.12
N ALA A 156 -6.07 -9.42 15.31
CA ALA A 156 -4.61 -9.43 15.44
C ALA A 156 -3.98 -10.68 14.80
N GLU A 157 -4.57 -11.85 14.98
CA GLU A 157 -4.09 -13.11 14.36
C GLU A 157 -4.18 -13.05 12.82
N LEU A 158 -5.31 -12.55 12.28
CA LEU A 158 -5.50 -12.43 10.82
C LEU A 158 -4.54 -11.42 10.22
N ALA A 159 -4.32 -10.28 10.87
CA ALA A 159 -3.34 -9.28 10.46
C ALA A 159 -1.92 -9.87 10.40
N LEU A 160 -1.55 -10.67 11.41
CA LEU A 160 -0.27 -11.38 11.43
C LEU A 160 -0.17 -12.41 10.30
N LYS A 161 -1.21 -13.19 10.04
CA LYS A 161 -1.25 -14.18 8.95
C LYS A 161 -1.04 -13.52 7.59
N ARG A 162 -1.65 -12.35 7.35
CA ARG A 162 -1.47 -11.56 6.12
C ARG A 162 -0.03 -11.08 5.96
N ALA A 163 0.55 -10.50 6.99
CA ALA A 163 1.93 -10.05 6.94
C ALA A 163 2.91 -11.21 6.72
N LYS A 164 2.68 -12.36 7.36
CA LYS A 164 3.45 -13.58 7.13
C LYS A 164 3.25 -14.18 5.73
N ALA A 165 2.09 -13.98 5.09
CA ALA A 165 1.90 -14.40 3.71
C ALA A 165 2.81 -13.59 2.76
N VAL A 166 2.89 -12.27 2.97
CA VAL A 166 3.83 -11.41 2.21
C VAL A 166 5.28 -11.80 2.50
N GLU A 167 5.64 -12.04 3.76
CA GLU A 167 6.99 -12.50 4.16
C GLU A 167 7.38 -13.78 3.42
N ARG A 168 6.52 -14.80 3.38
CA ARG A 168 6.80 -16.06 2.67
C ARG A 168 7.08 -15.84 1.19
N GLU A 169 6.28 -14.99 0.54
CA GLU A 169 6.45 -14.67 -0.87
C GLU A 169 7.75 -13.91 -1.16
N LEU A 170 8.17 -13.02 -0.26
CA LEU A 170 9.44 -12.30 -0.35
C LEU A 170 10.62 -13.24 -0.12
N THR A 171 10.57 -14.05 0.93
CA THR A 171 11.60 -15.02 1.28
C THR A 171 11.83 -16.04 0.16
N ALA A 172 10.74 -16.52 -0.46
CA ALA A 172 10.84 -17.42 -1.62
C ALA A 172 11.56 -16.78 -2.83
N ARG A 173 11.67 -15.44 -2.86
CA ARG A 173 12.40 -14.66 -3.89
C ARG A 173 13.75 -14.15 -3.40
N GLY A 174 14.23 -14.63 -2.26
CA GLY A 174 15.52 -14.28 -1.71
C GLY A 174 15.57 -12.95 -0.95
N ILE A 175 14.43 -12.31 -0.70
CA ILE A 175 14.35 -11.06 0.05
C ILE A 175 14.11 -11.35 1.53
N ALA A 176 15.07 -10.98 2.37
CA ALA A 176 14.95 -11.13 3.82
C ALA A 176 14.04 -10.05 4.42
N VAL A 177 13.16 -10.47 5.33
CA VAL A 177 12.32 -9.59 6.14
C VAL A 177 12.89 -9.56 7.55
N MET A 178 13.15 -8.37 8.08
CA MET A 178 13.74 -8.19 9.42
C MET A 178 12.73 -8.44 10.53
N ALA A 179 11.51 -7.95 10.35
CA ALA A 179 10.44 -8.08 11.33
C ALA A 179 9.06 -8.14 10.67
N VAL A 180 8.15 -8.88 11.31
CA VAL A 180 6.74 -8.96 10.96
C VAL A 180 5.93 -8.61 12.20
N GLU A 181 5.19 -7.51 12.12
CA GLU A 181 4.38 -6.98 13.20
C GLU A 181 2.89 -7.10 12.89
N SER A 182 2.08 -7.16 13.93
CA SER A 182 0.62 -7.13 13.81
C SER A 182 0.04 -6.08 14.74
N TYR A 183 -0.77 -5.21 14.17
CA TYR A 183 -1.50 -4.18 14.90
C TYR A 183 -3.02 -4.42 14.93
N GLY A 184 -3.50 -5.52 14.34
CA GLY A 184 -4.91 -5.85 14.30
C GLY A 184 -5.73 -4.72 13.73
N GLU A 185 -6.80 -4.33 14.42
CA GLU A 185 -7.71 -3.24 14.01
C GLU A 185 -7.23 -1.84 14.42
N MET A 186 -6.04 -1.73 15.00
CA MET A 186 -5.48 -0.44 15.39
C MET A 186 -5.07 0.39 14.17
N LEU A 187 -5.00 1.71 14.32
CA LEU A 187 -4.58 2.65 13.29
C LEU A 187 -5.37 2.50 11.97
N PRO A 188 -6.69 2.57 12.00
CA PRO A 188 -7.50 2.49 10.81
C PRO A 188 -7.20 3.69 9.88
N VAL A 189 -7.06 3.43 8.59
CA VAL A 189 -6.92 4.46 7.53
C VAL A 189 -8.25 4.85 6.91
N ALA A 190 -9.33 4.12 7.24
CA ALA A 190 -10.66 4.35 6.72
C ALA A 190 -11.72 3.94 7.75
N ASN A 191 -12.97 4.37 7.51
CA ASN A 191 -14.10 4.00 8.35
C ASN A 191 -14.41 2.49 8.23
N ASN A 192 -14.67 1.83 9.35
CA ASN A 192 -15.06 0.42 9.39
C ASN A 192 -16.56 0.16 9.12
N ASP A 193 -17.39 1.20 8.99
CA ASP A 193 -18.83 1.07 8.75
C ASP A 193 -19.14 0.64 7.31
N THR A 194 -18.28 0.97 6.36
CA THR A 194 -18.43 0.61 4.95
C THR A 194 -17.50 -0.52 4.54
N GLU A 195 -17.90 -1.37 3.58
CA GLU A 195 -17.02 -2.42 3.07
C GLU A 195 -15.78 -1.84 2.39
N SER A 196 -15.93 -0.76 1.64
CA SER A 196 -14.79 -0.06 1.01
C SER A 196 -13.78 0.46 2.05
N GLY A 197 -14.25 0.97 3.19
CA GLY A 197 -13.36 1.39 4.28
C GLY A 197 -12.68 0.21 4.95
N ARG A 198 -13.41 -0.87 5.22
CA ARG A 198 -12.84 -2.12 5.76
C ARG A 198 -11.79 -2.71 4.84
N GLU A 199 -12.02 -2.72 3.53
CA GLU A 199 -11.03 -3.18 2.54
C GLU A 199 -9.73 -2.38 2.64
N ARG A 200 -9.80 -1.05 2.84
CA ARG A 200 -8.59 -0.24 3.06
C ARG A 200 -7.90 -0.54 4.38
N ASN A 201 -8.62 -0.90 5.41
CA ASN A 201 -8.05 -1.28 6.70
C ASN A 201 -7.35 -2.65 6.66
N ARG A 202 -7.84 -3.61 5.85
CA ARG A 202 -7.22 -4.93 5.64
C ARG A 202 -5.96 -4.80 4.79
N ARG A 203 -4.85 -4.35 5.39
CA ARG A 203 -3.61 -4.05 4.68
C ARG A 203 -2.36 -4.60 5.35
N VAL A 204 -1.31 -4.72 4.57
CA VAL A 204 0.06 -4.86 5.07
C VAL A 204 0.87 -3.69 4.55
N GLU A 205 1.37 -2.88 5.46
CA GLU A 205 2.29 -1.79 5.18
C GLU A 205 3.72 -2.33 5.07
N VAL A 206 4.51 -1.73 4.19
CA VAL A 206 5.90 -2.09 3.96
C VAL A 206 6.79 -0.94 4.36
N TRP A 207 7.76 -1.24 5.22
CA TRP A 207 8.71 -0.28 5.75
C TRP A 207 10.14 -0.73 5.47
N VAL A 208 11.05 0.21 5.35
CA VAL A 208 12.50 -0.01 5.23
C VAL A 208 13.26 0.74 6.31
N ILE A 209 14.30 0.06 6.82
CA ILE A 209 15.23 0.59 7.84
C ILE A 209 16.65 0.49 7.30
#